data_551536ee927502f519a5a804fde142f8
#
_entry.id   551536ee927502f519a5a804fde142f8
#
_cell.length_a   1.000
_cell.length_b   1.000
_cell.length_c   1.000
_cell.angle_alpha   90.00
_cell.angle_beta   90.00
_cell.angle_gamma   90.00
#
_symmetry.space_group_name_H-M   'P 1'
#
loop_
_entity.id
_entity.type
_entity.pdbx_description
1 polymer ?
#
loop_
_entity_poly.entity_id
_entity_poly.type
_entity_poly.pdbx_seq_one_letter_code
_entity_poly.pdbx_strand_id
1 'polypeptide(L)'
;LCAVLDTEGAERLHLIRNSSGGATAFAFAQAFADRIERLILIEPSLFTLLPTQELATGPHTGAAIIEAAAAGSTAAVMPQFLPHAVGSAWQAFDDDAKSALIAKMAPMEPFIVPHLRALRNFTVEPADLKALRPPTLLFYGQNSFEFEARIAAQWRAHRPDLDLILVEGAGHNVHRDYSGLVNGAILSFLNS
;
A
#
# COMPACT_ATOMS: atom_id res chain seq x y z
N LEU A 1 4.01 -11.83 12.18
CA LEU A 1 3.28 -10.92 13.08
C LEU A 1 2.70 -11.68 14.26
N CYS A 2 2.08 -12.88 14.07
CA CYS A 2 1.60 -13.70 15.20
C CYS A 2 2.71 -13.99 16.23
N ALA A 3 3.89 -14.43 15.80
CA ALA A 3 5.00 -14.70 16.70
C ALA A 3 5.42 -13.47 17.53
N VAL A 4 5.34 -12.26 16.95
CA VAL A 4 5.58 -11.01 17.70
C VAL A 4 4.51 -10.80 18.77
N LEU A 5 3.23 -10.95 18.41
CA LEU A 5 2.14 -10.84 19.37
C LEU A 5 2.26 -11.84 20.52
N ASP A 6 2.59 -13.09 20.20
CA ASP A 6 2.73 -14.16 21.17
C ASP A 6 3.92 -13.89 22.12
N THR A 7 5.03 -13.34 21.59
CA THR A 7 6.19 -12.95 22.41
C THR A 7 5.88 -11.79 23.35
N GLU A 8 5.10 -10.82 22.88
CA GLU A 8 4.69 -9.65 23.67
C GLU A 8 3.49 -9.92 24.58
N GLY A 9 2.93 -11.14 24.55
CA GLY A 9 1.74 -11.49 25.32
C GLY A 9 0.48 -10.73 24.90
N ALA A 10 0.45 -10.19 23.70
CA ALA A 10 -0.67 -9.44 23.17
C ALA A 10 -1.64 -10.33 22.41
N GLU A 11 -2.91 -10.35 22.85
CA GLU A 11 -3.95 -11.13 22.18
C GLU A 11 -4.37 -10.47 20.85
N ARG A 12 -4.49 -9.13 20.83
CA ARG A 12 -4.97 -8.34 19.70
C ARG A 12 -4.11 -7.10 19.49
N LEU A 13 -4.22 -6.51 18.31
CA LEU A 13 -3.51 -5.28 17.94
C LEU A 13 -4.36 -4.33 17.09
N HIS A 14 -4.02 -3.06 17.11
CA HIS A 14 -4.37 -2.13 16.05
C HIS A 14 -3.30 -2.19 14.96
N LEU A 15 -3.71 -2.42 13.72
CA LEU A 15 -2.79 -2.60 12.60
C LEU A 15 -2.92 -1.45 11.61
N ILE A 16 -1.86 -0.64 11.50
CA ILE A 16 -1.79 0.49 10.58
C ILE A 16 -0.71 0.22 9.54
N ARG A 17 -1.05 0.25 8.26
CA ARG A 17 -0.10 0.01 7.17
C ARG A 17 -0.46 0.81 5.92
N ASN A 18 0.56 1.15 5.13
CA ASN A 18 0.38 1.83 3.84
C ASN A 18 0.92 1.00 2.67
N SER A 19 0.45 1.30 1.47
CA SER A 19 0.95 0.78 0.20
C SER A 19 1.06 -0.76 0.21
N SER A 20 2.18 -1.32 -0.13
CA SER A 20 2.46 -2.77 -0.10
C SER A 20 2.35 -3.38 1.30
N GLY A 21 2.67 -2.61 2.35
CA GLY A 21 2.39 -2.99 3.73
C GLY A 21 0.89 -3.13 3.98
N GLY A 22 0.06 -2.32 3.31
CA GLY A 22 -1.40 -2.42 3.34
C GLY A 22 -1.92 -3.73 2.76
N ALA A 23 -1.35 -4.21 1.65
CA ALA A 23 -1.68 -5.53 1.09
C ALA A 23 -1.33 -6.66 2.07
N THR A 24 -0.16 -6.57 2.73
CA THR A 24 0.26 -7.53 3.76
C THR A 24 -0.69 -7.51 4.97
N ALA A 25 -1.11 -6.31 5.40
CA ALA A 25 -2.06 -6.17 6.51
C ALA A 25 -3.44 -6.73 6.15
N PHE A 26 -3.88 -6.54 4.91
CA PHE A 26 -5.12 -7.11 4.40
C PHE A 26 -5.06 -8.65 4.42
N ALA A 27 -3.99 -9.25 3.91
CA ALA A 27 -3.79 -10.70 3.96
C ALA A 27 -3.77 -11.22 5.41
N PHE A 28 -3.13 -10.52 6.33
CA PHE A 28 -3.14 -10.86 7.74
C PHE A 28 -4.54 -10.76 8.34
N ALA A 29 -5.30 -9.75 7.98
CA ALA A 29 -6.67 -9.55 8.45
C ALA A 29 -7.64 -10.63 7.95
N GLN A 30 -7.44 -11.15 6.73
CA GLN A 30 -8.20 -12.27 6.22
C GLN A 30 -7.91 -13.57 7.02
N ALA A 31 -6.64 -13.84 7.31
CA ALA A 31 -6.22 -15.07 7.97
C ALA A 31 -6.40 -15.05 9.49
N PHE A 32 -6.29 -13.88 10.12
CA PHE A 32 -6.21 -13.72 11.57
C PHE A 32 -7.07 -12.56 12.08
N ALA A 33 -8.30 -12.46 11.58
CA ALA A 33 -9.21 -11.35 11.91
C ALA A 33 -9.41 -11.15 13.43
N ASP A 34 -9.44 -12.24 14.19
CA ASP A 34 -9.65 -12.22 15.64
C ASP A 34 -8.45 -11.64 16.42
N ARG A 35 -7.27 -11.53 15.76
CA ARG A 35 -6.07 -10.89 16.29
C ARG A 35 -6.01 -9.38 16.02
N ILE A 36 -6.98 -8.83 15.28
CA ILE A 36 -7.04 -7.40 14.94
C ILE A 36 -8.22 -6.76 15.65
N GLU A 37 -7.95 -5.70 16.36
CA GLU A 37 -8.98 -4.87 16.98
C GLU A 37 -9.47 -3.79 16.02
N ARG A 38 -8.55 -3.10 15.36
CA ARG A 38 -8.85 -2.12 14.31
C ARG A 38 -7.79 -2.19 13.21
N LEU A 39 -8.22 -2.06 11.97
CA LEU A 39 -7.37 -2.05 10.77
C LEU A 39 -7.41 -0.67 10.12
N ILE A 40 -6.25 -0.08 9.89
CA ILE A 40 -6.12 1.17 9.16
C ILE A 40 -5.23 0.94 7.95
N LEU A 41 -5.78 1.17 6.76
CA LEU A 41 -5.09 0.98 5.50
C LEU A 41 -4.98 2.31 4.75
N ILE A 42 -3.78 2.65 4.32
CA ILE A 42 -3.49 3.86 3.56
C ILE A 42 -3.01 3.42 2.18
N GLU A 43 -3.86 3.62 1.16
CA GLU A 43 -3.59 3.22 -0.22
C GLU A 43 -3.01 1.79 -0.33
N PRO A 44 -3.73 0.77 0.13
CA PRO A 44 -3.24 -0.61 0.09
C PRO A 44 -3.08 -1.10 -1.35
N SER A 45 -1.90 -1.64 -1.70
CA SER A 45 -1.58 -2.12 -3.05
C SER A 45 -2.32 -3.42 -3.40
N LEU A 46 -3.64 -3.34 -3.60
CA LEU A 46 -4.52 -4.48 -3.95
C LEU A 46 -4.71 -4.55 -5.48
N PHE A 47 -3.63 -4.73 -6.21
CA PHE A 47 -3.59 -4.58 -7.66
C PHE A 47 -4.52 -5.52 -8.43
N THR A 48 -4.84 -6.70 -7.88
CA THR A 48 -5.74 -7.66 -8.55
C THR A 48 -7.21 -7.24 -8.56
N LEU A 49 -7.57 -6.18 -7.83
CA LEU A 49 -8.87 -5.50 -7.97
C LEU A 49 -8.97 -4.63 -9.24
N LEU A 50 -7.85 -4.41 -9.92
CA LEU A 50 -7.81 -3.70 -11.20
C LEU A 50 -8.17 -4.66 -12.36
N PRO A 51 -8.64 -4.14 -13.51
CA PRO A 51 -8.84 -4.94 -14.70
C PRO A 51 -7.56 -5.70 -15.11
N THR A 52 -7.69 -6.94 -15.57
CA THR A 52 -6.58 -7.82 -15.93
C THR A 52 -5.59 -7.17 -16.89
N GLN A 53 -6.06 -6.41 -17.89
CA GLN A 53 -5.20 -5.72 -18.83
C GLN A 53 -4.33 -4.66 -18.15
N GLU A 54 -4.91 -3.90 -17.22
CA GLU A 54 -4.19 -2.88 -16.46
C GLU A 54 -3.18 -3.51 -15.50
N LEU A 55 -3.56 -4.61 -14.85
CA LEU A 55 -2.64 -5.38 -14.00
C LEU A 55 -1.44 -5.89 -14.80
N ALA A 56 -1.63 -6.30 -16.05
CA ALA A 56 -0.57 -6.84 -16.89
C ALA A 56 0.41 -5.77 -17.39
N THR A 57 -0.08 -4.58 -17.76
CA THR A 57 0.72 -3.56 -18.48
C THR A 57 0.85 -2.24 -17.75
N GLY A 58 0.14 -2.05 -16.65
CA GLY A 58 0.16 -0.79 -15.90
C GLY A 58 1.55 -0.49 -15.32
N PRO A 59 2.09 0.72 -15.49
CA PRO A 59 3.43 1.09 -15.04
C PRO A 59 3.60 0.96 -13.51
N HIS A 60 2.53 1.17 -12.79
CA HIS A 60 2.47 1.11 -11.31
C HIS A 60 2.52 -0.33 -10.74
N THR A 61 2.28 -1.35 -11.56
CA THR A 61 2.32 -2.77 -11.11
C THR A 61 3.73 -3.33 -10.98
N GLY A 62 4.74 -2.53 -11.32
CA GLY A 62 6.13 -2.98 -11.35
C GLY A 62 6.46 -3.93 -12.50
N ALA A 63 5.57 -4.07 -13.51
CA ALA A 63 5.77 -4.96 -14.65
C ALA A 63 7.11 -4.69 -15.35
N ALA A 64 7.37 -3.44 -15.72
CA ALA A 64 8.61 -3.04 -16.38
C ALA A 64 9.86 -3.35 -15.54
N ILE A 65 9.79 -3.15 -14.22
CA ILE A 65 10.89 -3.45 -13.30
C ILE A 65 11.15 -4.96 -13.26
N ILE A 66 10.09 -5.77 -13.19
CA ILE A 66 10.18 -7.23 -13.15
C ILE A 66 10.77 -7.75 -14.47
N GLU A 67 10.34 -7.21 -15.61
CA GLU A 67 10.83 -7.59 -16.96
C GLU A 67 12.30 -7.19 -17.15
N ALA A 68 12.67 -5.95 -16.77
CA ALA A 68 14.06 -5.50 -16.84
C ALA A 68 15.00 -6.36 -15.98
N ALA A 69 14.57 -6.73 -14.78
CA ALA A 69 15.33 -7.62 -13.90
C ALA A 69 15.45 -9.04 -14.48
N ALA A 70 14.40 -9.57 -15.13
CA ALA A 70 14.42 -10.85 -15.81
C ALA A 70 15.38 -10.86 -16.99
N ALA A 71 15.56 -9.71 -17.66
CA ALA A 71 16.54 -9.51 -18.73
C ALA A 71 17.98 -9.25 -18.22
N GLY A 72 18.22 -9.35 -16.91
CA GLY A 72 19.54 -9.16 -16.29
C GLY A 72 19.93 -7.69 -16.00
N SER A 73 19.01 -6.75 -16.16
CA SER A 73 19.25 -5.33 -15.89
C SER A 73 18.84 -4.99 -14.45
N THR A 74 19.76 -5.16 -13.50
CA THR A 74 19.52 -4.82 -12.09
C THR A 74 19.74 -3.32 -11.80
N ALA A 75 20.64 -2.66 -12.50
CA ALA A 75 20.98 -1.26 -12.30
C ALA A 75 19.82 -0.25 -12.49
N ALA A 76 18.69 -0.69 -13.05
CA ALA A 76 17.53 0.14 -13.32
C ALA A 76 16.39 -0.03 -12.27
N VAL A 77 16.53 -0.92 -11.29
CA VAL A 77 15.42 -1.25 -10.37
C VAL A 77 15.08 -0.06 -9.48
N MET A 78 16.05 0.49 -8.75
CA MET A 78 15.80 1.62 -7.84
C MET A 78 15.38 2.91 -8.56
N PRO A 79 16.01 3.34 -9.66
CA PRO A 79 15.56 4.50 -10.42
C PRO A 79 14.12 4.41 -10.92
N GLN A 80 13.64 3.21 -11.23
CA GLN A 80 12.27 2.98 -11.66
C GLN A 80 11.30 2.83 -10.47
N PHE A 81 11.73 2.22 -9.38
CA PHE A 81 10.89 1.95 -8.23
C PHE A 81 10.63 3.19 -7.37
N LEU A 82 11.68 3.98 -7.08
CA LEU A 82 11.61 5.09 -6.13
C LEU A 82 10.61 6.19 -6.53
N PRO A 83 10.44 6.58 -7.80
CA PRO A 83 9.39 7.52 -8.18
C PRO A 83 8.00 7.10 -7.73
N HIS A 84 7.71 5.80 -7.78
CA HIS A 84 6.43 5.25 -7.31
C HIS A 84 6.36 5.18 -5.77
N ALA A 85 7.42 4.75 -5.12
CA ALA A 85 7.45 4.62 -3.65
C ALA A 85 7.44 5.97 -2.93
N VAL A 86 8.08 6.99 -3.51
CA VAL A 86 8.15 8.35 -2.96
C VAL A 86 6.88 9.15 -3.32
N GLY A 87 6.27 8.85 -4.47
CA GLY A 87 5.08 9.55 -4.94
C GLY A 87 5.38 10.98 -5.42
N SER A 88 4.42 11.90 -5.21
CA SER A 88 4.48 13.29 -5.70
C SER A 88 5.74 14.05 -5.23
N ALA A 89 6.23 13.75 -4.03
CA ALA A 89 7.44 14.38 -3.48
C ALA A 89 8.70 14.09 -4.32
N TRP A 90 8.72 13.04 -5.15
CA TRP A 90 9.84 12.73 -6.03
C TRP A 90 10.16 13.84 -7.02
N GLN A 91 9.14 14.56 -7.50
CA GLN A 91 9.31 15.65 -8.45
C GLN A 91 9.97 16.88 -7.82
N ALA A 92 9.85 17.04 -6.51
CA ALA A 92 10.43 18.16 -5.78
C ALA A 92 11.92 17.93 -5.43
N PHE A 93 12.45 16.72 -5.59
CA PHE A 93 13.85 16.43 -5.37
C PHE A 93 14.71 16.90 -6.55
N ASP A 94 15.83 17.53 -6.27
CA ASP A 94 16.89 17.77 -7.26
C ASP A 94 17.63 16.46 -7.59
N ASP A 95 18.56 16.51 -8.54
CA ASP A 95 19.26 15.31 -9.03
C ASP A 95 20.22 14.74 -7.97
N ASP A 96 20.79 15.58 -7.11
CA ASP A 96 21.66 15.16 -6.02
C ASP A 96 20.86 14.41 -4.95
N ALA A 97 19.72 14.93 -4.55
CA ALA A 97 18.82 14.28 -3.60
C ALA A 97 18.27 12.95 -4.15
N LYS A 98 17.91 12.88 -5.44
CA LYS A 98 17.50 11.65 -6.11
C LYS A 98 18.62 10.62 -6.10
N SER A 99 19.83 11.01 -6.49
CA SER A 99 21.00 10.15 -6.54
C SER A 99 21.37 9.64 -5.15
N ALA A 100 21.35 10.49 -4.13
CA ALA A 100 21.61 10.12 -2.74
C ALA A 100 20.58 9.12 -2.22
N LEU A 101 19.28 9.30 -2.55
CA LEU A 101 18.22 8.37 -2.15
C LEU A 101 18.38 7.02 -2.85
N ILE A 102 18.66 7.01 -4.17
CA ILE A 102 18.93 5.78 -4.93
C ILE A 102 20.09 5.01 -4.28
N ALA A 103 21.22 5.67 -4.01
CA ALA A 103 22.38 5.05 -3.37
C ALA A 103 22.05 4.49 -1.97
N LYS A 104 21.30 5.25 -1.17
CA LYS A 104 20.85 4.82 0.16
C LYS A 104 19.97 3.57 0.11
N MET A 105 19.11 3.47 -0.90
CA MET A 105 18.14 2.37 -1.04
C MET A 105 18.68 1.18 -1.85
N ALA A 106 19.84 1.30 -2.49
CA ALA A 106 20.45 0.24 -3.29
C ALA A 106 20.56 -1.13 -2.56
N PRO A 107 20.86 -1.21 -1.25
CA PRO A 107 20.87 -2.48 -0.53
C PRO A 107 19.52 -3.22 -0.50
N MET A 108 18.42 -2.49 -0.73
CA MET A 108 17.08 -3.08 -0.78
C MET A 108 16.71 -3.67 -2.16
N GLU A 109 17.50 -3.40 -3.18
CA GLU A 109 17.23 -3.82 -4.56
C GLU A 109 16.95 -5.32 -4.72
N PRO A 110 17.69 -6.25 -4.09
CA PRO A 110 17.41 -7.68 -4.21
C PRO A 110 16.01 -8.10 -3.72
N PHE A 111 15.39 -7.28 -2.87
CA PHE A 111 14.07 -7.57 -2.31
C PHE A 111 12.93 -6.97 -3.14
N ILE A 112 13.19 -5.95 -3.97
CA ILE A 112 12.13 -5.22 -4.70
C ILE A 112 11.44 -6.11 -5.72
N VAL A 113 12.18 -6.82 -6.56
CA VAL A 113 11.59 -7.67 -7.62
C VAL A 113 10.76 -8.81 -7.04
N PRO A 114 11.25 -9.61 -6.06
CA PRO A 114 10.42 -10.61 -5.39
C PRO A 114 9.17 -10.01 -4.74
N HIS A 115 9.30 -8.83 -4.13
CA HIS A 115 8.19 -8.14 -3.50
C HIS A 115 7.12 -7.70 -4.51
N LEU A 116 7.50 -7.08 -5.63
CA LEU A 116 6.58 -6.69 -6.69
C LEU A 116 5.87 -7.91 -7.30
N ARG A 117 6.59 -9.03 -7.50
CA ARG A 117 5.99 -10.29 -7.95
C ARG A 117 4.95 -10.81 -6.95
N ALA A 118 5.26 -10.77 -5.66
CA ALA A 118 4.33 -11.19 -4.63
C ALA A 118 3.05 -10.34 -4.63
N LEU A 119 3.17 -9.02 -4.76
CA LEU A 119 2.02 -8.12 -4.85
C LEU A 119 1.15 -8.38 -6.09
N ARG A 120 1.77 -8.62 -7.24
CA ARG A 120 1.02 -8.94 -8.48
C ARG A 120 0.30 -10.27 -8.43
N ASN A 121 0.84 -11.23 -7.68
CA ASN A 121 0.28 -12.57 -7.53
C ASN A 121 -0.66 -12.68 -6.32
N PHE A 122 -0.72 -11.66 -5.47
CA PHE A 122 -1.62 -11.64 -4.33
C PHE A 122 -3.04 -11.37 -4.83
N THR A 123 -3.81 -12.44 -4.97
CA THR A 123 -5.18 -12.38 -5.48
C THR A 123 -6.11 -11.87 -4.39
N VAL A 124 -6.82 -10.79 -4.69
CA VAL A 124 -7.92 -10.23 -3.90
C VAL A 124 -9.10 -10.02 -4.84
N GLU A 125 -10.23 -10.55 -4.47
CA GLU A 125 -11.47 -10.39 -5.21
C GLU A 125 -12.47 -9.50 -4.44
N PRO A 126 -13.50 -8.97 -5.10
CA PRO A 126 -14.55 -8.20 -4.42
C PRO A 126 -15.22 -8.93 -3.25
N ALA A 127 -15.28 -10.26 -3.30
CA ALA A 127 -15.79 -11.08 -2.20
C ALA A 127 -14.91 -11.01 -0.95
N ASP A 128 -13.60 -10.88 -1.12
CA ASP A 128 -12.65 -10.75 -0.01
C ASP A 128 -12.81 -9.44 0.74
N LEU A 129 -13.15 -8.36 0.01
CA LEU A 129 -13.46 -7.07 0.64
C LEU A 129 -14.68 -7.20 1.54
N LYS A 130 -15.73 -7.89 1.06
CA LYS A 130 -16.97 -8.14 1.83
C LYS A 130 -16.72 -9.03 3.05
N ALA A 131 -15.81 -9.99 2.94
CA ALA A 131 -15.50 -10.95 3.99
C ALA A 131 -14.61 -10.38 5.10
N LEU A 132 -14.02 -9.20 4.91
CA LEU A 132 -13.13 -8.57 5.88
C LEU A 132 -13.90 -8.20 7.16
N ARG A 133 -13.54 -8.80 8.29
CA ARG A 133 -14.27 -8.67 9.55
C ARG A 133 -13.85 -7.50 10.45
N PRO A 134 -12.54 -7.19 10.60
CA PRO A 134 -12.14 -6.12 11.52
C PRO A 134 -12.73 -4.77 11.14
N PRO A 135 -13.11 -3.92 12.10
CA PRO A 135 -13.40 -2.51 11.84
C PRO A 135 -12.24 -1.88 11.08
N THR A 136 -12.53 -1.23 9.96
CA THR A 136 -11.48 -0.79 9.02
C THR A 136 -11.69 0.66 8.62
N LEU A 137 -10.61 1.44 8.67
CA LEU A 137 -10.53 2.81 8.17
C LEU A 137 -9.59 2.84 6.96
N LEU A 138 -10.02 3.51 5.88
CA LEU A 138 -9.28 3.62 4.64
C LEU A 138 -8.92 5.07 4.33
N PHE A 139 -7.70 5.30 3.87
CA PHE A 139 -7.28 6.60 3.35
C PHE A 139 -6.81 6.48 1.91
N TYR A 140 -7.21 7.47 1.09
CA TYR A 140 -6.73 7.66 -0.27
C TYR A 140 -6.43 9.12 -0.52
N GLY A 141 -5.36 9.40 -1.29
CA GLY A 141 -5.01 10.75 -1.72
C GLY A 141 -5.72 11.12 -3.03
N GLN A 142 -6.26 12.33 -3.11
CA GLN A 142 -6.92 12.82 -4.32
C GLN A 142 -5.95 12.94 -5.52
N ASN A 143 -4.69 13.34 -5.24
CA ASN A 143 -3.64 13.50 -6.24
C ASN A 143 -2.70 12.28 -6.30
N SER A 144 -3.17 11.12 -5.85
CA SER A 144 -2.44 9.88 -5.94
C SER A 144 -2.49 9.28 -7.36
N PHE A 145 -2.00 8.07 -7.51
CA PHE A 145 -2.05 7.38 -8.79
C PHE A 145 -3.50 7.10 -9.21
N GLU A 146 -3.77 7.22 -10.49
CA GLU A 146 -5.12 7.01 -11.04
C GLU A 146 -5.70 5.63 -10.70
N PHE A 147 -4.86 4.60 -10.63
CA PHE A 147 -5.32 3.27 -10.25
C PHE A 147 -5.79 3.18 -8.79
N GLU A 148 -5.26 4.01 -7.88
CA GLU A 148 -5.72 4.04 -6.48
C GLU A 148 -7.17 4.51 -6.37
N ALA A 149 -7.59 5.47 -7.21
CA ALA A 149 -8.99 5.88 -7.29
C ALA A 149 -9.91 4.72 -7.72
N ARG A 150 -9.43 3.83 -8.62
CA ARG A 150 -10.17 2.63 -9.02
C ARG A 150 -10.24 1.57 -7.91
N ILE A 151 -9.15 1.37 -7.17
CA ILE A 151 -9.17 0.48 -5.99
C ILE A 151 -10.11 1.05 -4.92
N ALA A 152 -10.08 2.37 -4.66
CA ALA A 152 -11.00 3.03 -3.74
C ALA A 152 -12.47 2.86 -4.17
N ALA A 153 -12.74 2.88 -5.48
CA ALA A 153 -14.08 2.62 -6.01
C ALA A 153 -14.54 1.17 -5.74
N GLN A 154 -13.64 0.18 -5.80
CA GLN A 154 -13.97 -1.20 -5.41
C GLN A 154 -14.35 -1.28 -3.93
N TRP A 155 -13.61 -0.61 -3.05
CA TRP A 155 -13.98 -0.54 -1.64
C TRP A 155 -15.38 0.06 -1.44
N ARG A 156 -15.66 1.21 -2.02
CA ARG A 156 -16.98 1.87 -1.93
C ARG A 156 -18.12 0.99 -2.46
N ALA A 157 -17.88 0.28 -3.55
CA ALA A 157 -18.89 -0.59 -4.17
C ALA A 157 -19.19 -1.83 -3.31
N HIS A 158 -18.19 -2.39 -2.63
CA HIS A 158 -18.33 -3.67 -1.95
C HIS A 158 -18.38 -3.57 -0.42
N ARG A 159 -17.96 -2.45 0.14
CA ARG A 159 -17.99 -2.13 1.58
C ARG A 159 -18.39 -0.66 1.81
N PRO A 160 -19.63 -0.29 1.43
CA PRO A 160 -20.13 1.08 1.62
C PRO A 160 -20.28 1.47 3.10
N ASP A 161 -20.20 0.49 4.01
CA ASP A 161 -20.22 0.64 5.46
C ASP A 161 -18.89 1.08 6.06
N LEU A 162 -17.79 1.00 5.29
CA LEU A 162 -16.47 1.40 5.78
C LEU A 162 -16.23 2.90 5.70
N ASP A 163 -15.51 3.40 6.70
CA ASP A 163 -14.98 4.77 6.67
C ASP A 163 -13.84 4.85 5.64
N LEU A 164 -14.13 5.49 4.50
CA LEU A 164 -13.16 5.78 3.46
C LEU A 164 -12.97 7.29 3.32
N ILE A 165 -11.82 7.78 3.72
CA ILE A 165 -11.45 9.18 3.69
C ILE A 165 -10.59 9.47 2.45
N LEU A 166 -11.13 10.28 1.54
CA LEU A 166 -10.37 10.86 0.44
C LEU A 166 -9.74 12.17 0.92
N VAL A 167 -8.42 12.22 0.99
CA VAL A 167 -7.68 13.39 1.45
C VAL A 167 -7.37 14.31 0.27
N GLU A 168 -8.01 15.47 0.24
CA GLU A 168 -7.84 16.45 -0.80
C GLU A 168 -6.39 16.96 -0.87
N GLY A 169 -5.83 17.03 -2.08
CA GLY A 169 -4.47 17.49 -2.31
C GLY A 169 -3.36 16.49 -1.97
N ALA A 170 -3.66 15.40 -1.27
CA ALA A 170 -2.66 14.39 -0.90
C ALA A 170 -2.26 13.51 -2.10
N GLY A 171 -0.98 13.14 -2.17
CA GLY A 171 -0.47 12.09 -3.05
C GLY A 171 -0.50 10.71 -2.39
N HIS A 172 0.30 9.77 -2.92
CA HIS A 172 0.38 8.38 -2.43
C HIS A 172 0.77 8.26 -0.94
N ASN A 173 1.60 9.17 -0.45
CA ASN A 173 2.04 9.17 0.94
C ASN A 173 1.13 10.04 1.83
N VAL A 174 -0.17 9.81 1.78
CA VAL A 174 -1.23 10.58 2.47
C VAL A 174 -0.86 10.94 3.91
N HIS A 175 -0.31 9.96 4.66
CA HIS A 175 0.08 10.11 6.06
C HIS A 175 1.28 11.05 6.29
N ARG A 176 2.07 11.32 5.24
CA ARG A 176 3.19 12.28 5.26
C ARG A 176 2.75 13.65 4.79
N ASP A 177 1.93 13.68 3.74
CA ASP A 177 1.49 14.92 3.10
C ASP A 177 0.53 15.69 4.03
N TYR A 178 -0.35 14.98 4.75
CA TYR A 178 -1.38 15.55 5.63
C TYR A 178 -1.42 14.87 7.00
N SER A 179 -0.27 14.78 7.67
CA SER A 179 -0.09 14.03 8.92
C SER A 179 -1.06 14.46 10.04
N GLY A 180 -1.37 15.74 10.16
CA GLY A 180 -2.29 16.25 11.17
C GLY A 180 -3.72 15.71 10.99
N LEU A 181 -4.25 15.74 9.76
CA LEU A 181 -5.56 15.21 9.41
C LEU A 181 -5.61 13.70 9.61
N VAL A 182 -4.63 12.99 9.07
CA VAL A 182 -4.59 11.52 9.12
C VAL A 182 -4.48 11.03 10.57
N ASN A 183 -3.58 11.59 11.36
CA ASN A 183 -3.42 11.21 12.77
C ASN A 183 -4.68 11.52 13.58
N GLY A 184 -5.34 12.68 13.35
CA GLY A 184 -6.59 13.02 14.01
C GLY A 184 -7.71 12.01 13.72
N ALA A 185 -7.88 11.61 12.44
CA ALA A 185 -8.86 10.62 12.04
C ALA A 185 -8.54 9.22 12.61
N ILE A 186 -7.26 8.82 12.60
CA ILE A 186 -6.82 7.54 13.20
C ILE A 186 -7.14 7.54 14.69
N LEU A 187 -6.77 8.56 15.43
CA LEU A 187 -7.04 8.63 16.87
C LEU A 187 -8.55 8.60 17.19
N SER A 188 -9.37 9.30 16.40
CA SER A 188 -10.82 9.24 16.52
C SER A 188 -11.34 7.83 16.30
N PHE A 189 -10.86 7.15 15.24
CA PHE A 189 -11.26 5.78 14.91
C PHE A 189 -10.80 4.76 15.96
N LEU A 190 -9.63 4.93 16.57
CA LEU A 190 -9.13 4.03 17.62
C LEU A 190 -9.93 4.15 18.92
N ASN A 191 -10.57 5.31 19.17
CA ASN A 191 -11.33 5.57 20.39
C ASN A 191 -12.85 5.39 20.23
N SER A 192 -13.34 5.05 19.03
CA SER A 192 -14.74 4.72 18.76
C SER A 192 -15.02 3.23 19.00
#